data_7a230acfac0d9ff85c0345b463bbb219
#
_entry.id   7a230acfac0d9ff85c0345b463bbb219
#
_cell.length_a   1.000
_cell.length_b   1.000
_cell.length_c   1.000
_cell.angle_alpha   90.00
_cell.angle_beta   90.00
_cell.angle_gamma   90.00
#
_symmetry.space_group_name_H-M   'P 1'
#
loop_
_entity.id
_entity.type
_entity.pdbx_description
1 polymer ?
#
loop_
_entity_poly.entity_id
_entity_poly.type
_entity_poly.pdbx_seq_one_letter_code
_entity_poly.pdbx_strand_id
1 'polypeptide(L)'
;MDIARGKYMLMDSIRVFRCGTEVFARNYPHDYGHIYAKEAKTKGPLNARMTGRYNYFDPDWHPYYHGTDLHTMQSISKTVTSIVYGIAITRGDFKAALDAPVLKYFDVAKVKNVDDRKRRITLENLLTMTSGLKWKDLDIPANSPEHDFGHMEATDDWVQFVIDRPMVAEPGKVFEYSSGDAELLAYIFQRETGQDIDSYGEKYLFAPLGIKHYWKRDYVGTADTEGGLYLNDEDLAKLGFLYLNNGVWEGTQIVSENWVKQSVAPHAPSPWTVAHSVPPYSVGGEMVYYGFTWWLYPLSGNFAWMAFGTGGQSLMVLPQQNLIVVFTGWELHEEPDDEVLLNRLLPALKAAECGASAHLN
;
A
#
# COMPACT_ATOMS: atom_id res chain seq x y z
N MET A 1 15.41 15.61 -16.03
CA MET A 1 16.70 15.43 -16.71
C MET A 1 17.45 14.21 -16.20
N ASP A 2 17.51 13.95 -14.91
CA ASP A 2 18.23 12.81 -14.32
C ASP A 2 17.57 11.46 -14.63
N ILE A 3 16.23 11.37 -14.61
CA ILE A 3 15.49 10.16 -15.01
C ILE A 3 15.75 9.78 -16.46
N ALA A 4 15.68 10.76 -17.38
CA ALA A 4 16.00 10.54 -18.80
C ALA A 4 17.47 10.14 -19.06
N ARG A 5 18.35 10.29 -18.06
CA ARG A 5 19.75 9.87 -18.10
C ARG A 5 20.02 8.55 -17.41
N GLY A 6 18.94 7.85 -16.95
CA GLY A 6 19.06 6.57 -16.28
C GLY A 6 19.55 6.62 -14.84
N LYS A 7 19.51 7.79 -14.19
CA LYS A 7 19.89 7.90 -12.77
C LYS A 7 18.82 7.29 -11.84
N TYR A 8 17.56 7.37 -12.25
CA TYR A 8 16.42 6.71 -11.60
C TYR A 8 15.85 5.74 -12.61
N MET A 9 16.44 4.55 -12.67
CA MET A 9 16.10 3.52 -13.64
C MET A 9 14.70 2.97 -13.39
N LEU A 10 13.99 2.65 -14.47
CA LEU A 10 12.71 1.96 -14.47
C LEU A 10 11.56 2.70 -13.74
N MET A 11 11.61 4.01 -13.68
CA MET A 11 10.46 4.84 -13.33
C MET A 11 9.56 5.02 -14.56
N ASP A 12 8.29 4.64 -14.47
CA ASP A 12 7.34 4.69 -15.58
C ASP A 12 6.58 6.00 -15.65
N SER A 13 6.19 6.57 -14.51
CA SER A 13 5.51 7.87 -14.48
C SER A 13 5.82 8.69 -13.22
N ILE A 14 5.65 9.99 -13.36
CA ILE A 14 5.58 10.96 -12.26
C ILE A 14 4.39 11.86 -12.48
N ARG A 15 3.57 12.08 -11.45
CA ARG A 15 2.54 13.11 -11.40
C ARG A 15 2.66 13.92 -10.12
N VAL A 16 2.47 15.22 -10.24
CA VAL A 16 2.51 16.14 -9.11
C VAL A 16 1.28 17.04 -9.17
N PHE A 17 0.49 17.00 -8.10
CA PHE A 17 -0.68 17.85 -7.93
C PHE A 17 -0.45 18.79 -6.77
N ARG A 18 -0.72 20.06 -6.97
CA ARG A 18 -0.64 21.06 -5.93
C ARG A 18 -1.87 21.95 -5.94
N CYS A 19 -2.43 22.21 -4.76
CA CYS A 19 -3.63 23.03 -4.62
C CYS A 19 -4.77 22.56 -5.55
N GLY A 20 -4.97 21.26 -5.66
CA GLY A 20 -6.01 20.67 -6.51
C GLY A 20 -5.73 20.64 -8.01
N THR A 21 -4.55 21.12 -8.46
CA THR A 21 -4.21 21.20 -9.89
C THR A 21 -2.97 20.36 -10.20
N GLU A 22 -3.01 19.62 -11.31
CA GLU A 22 -1.83 18.95 -11.84
C GLU A 22 -0.82 20.01 -12.32
N VAL A 23 0.36 20.01 -11.71
CA VAL A 23 1.44 20.96 -12.04
C VAL A 23 2.59 20.31 -12.79
N PHE A 24 2.66 19.00 -12.78
CA PHE A 24 3.64 18.22 -13.54
C PHE A 24 3.13 16.81 -13.79
N ALA A 25 3.28 16.34 -15.05
CA ALA A 25 3.04 14.96 -15.44
C ALA A 25 4.08 14.52 -16.47
N ARG A 26 4.61 13.33 -16.33
CA ARG A 26 5.51 12.74 -17.30
C ARG A 26 5.53 11.22 -17.23
N ASN A 27 5.56 10.59 -18.42
CA ASN A 27 5.69 9.15 -18.59
C ASN A 27 7.06 8.81 -19.20
N TYR A 28 7.61 7.65 -18.82
CA TYR A 28 8.89 7.13 -19.27
C TYR A 28 8.68 5.65 -19.66
N PRO A 29 8.33 5.36 -20.92
CA PRO A 29 8.03 4.00 -21.35
C PRO A 29 9.28 3.11 -21.33
N HIS A 30 9.13 1.87 -20.86
CA HIS A 30 10.17 0.84 -20.84
C HIS A 30 9.70 -0.43 -21.54
N ASP A 31 10.64 -1.19 -22.10
CA ASP A 31 10.39 -2.54 -22.65
C ASP A 31 10.76 -3.60 -21.60
N TYR A 32 9.82 -3.88 -20.72
CA TYR A 32 10.01 -4.85 -19.62
C TYR A 32 10.17 -6.29 -20.11
N GLY A 33 9.61 -6.63 -21.26
CA GLY A 33 9.82 -7.94 -21.89
C GLY A 33 11.28 -8.16 -22.29
N HIS A 34 12.00 -7.10 -22.61
CA HIS A 34 13.44 -7.13 -22.88
C HIS A 34 14.26 -7.03 -21.58
N ILE A 35 13.91 -6.08 -20.71
CA ILE A 35 14.65 -5.77 -19.46
C ILE A 35 14.75 -7.00 -18.57
N TYR A 36 13.64 -7.71 -18.33
CA TYR A 36 13.57 -8.88 -17.45
C TYR A 36 13.50 -10.22 -18.18
N ALA A 37 13.90 -10.29 -19.45
CA ALA A 37 13.82 -11.49 -20.28
C ALA A 37 14.55 -12.73 -19.71
N LYS A 38 15.60 -12.50 -18.91
CA LYS A 38 16.37 -13.58 -18.26
C LYS A 38 15.69 -14.02 -16.95
N GLU A 39 15.29 -13.06 -16.14
CA GLU A 39 14.65 -13.28 -14.85
C GLU A 39 13.32 -14.03 -15.01
N ALA A 40 12.53 -13.69 -16.02
CA ALA A 40 11.28 -14.35 -16.36
C ALA A 40 11.42 -15.87 -16.62
N LYS A 41 12.62 -16.32 -16.98
CA LYS A 41 12.94 -17.75 -17.25
C LYS A 41 13.62 -18.46 -16.09
N THR A 42 13.92 -17.75 -15.00
CA THR A 42 14.69 -18.27 -13.87
C THR A 42 13.81 -18.33 -12.64
N LYS A 43 13.48 -19.52 -12.13
CA LYS A 43 12.67 -19.67 -10.93
C LYS A 43 13.31 -19.00 -9.71
N GLY A 44 12.53 -18.21 -8.98
CA GLY A 44 12.96 -17.50 -7.80
C GLY A 44 11.76 -17.09 -6.92
N PRO A 45 11.97 -16.35 -5.83
CA PRO A 45 10.89 -15.87 -4.95
C PRO A 45 9.85 -15.00 -5.66
N LEU A 46 10.29 -14.11 -6.58
CA LEU A 46 9.42 -13.24 -7.36
C LEU A 46 8.73 -13.93 -8.56
N ASN A 47 8.96 -15.20 -8.77
CA ASN A 47 8.32 -16.03 -9.77
C ASN A 47 8.28 -17.49 -9.32
N ALA A 48 7.88 -17.72 -8.09
CA ALA A 48 7.68 -19.06 -7.55
C ALA A 48 6.76 -19.92 -8.44
N ARG A 49 5.84 -19.25 -9.14
CA ARG A 49 5.07 -19.80 -10.26
C ARG A 49 5.56 -19.16 -11.55
N MET A 50 6.13 -19.94 -12.44
CA MET A 50 6.91 -19.51 -13.61
C MET A 50 6.10 -18.75 -14.68
N THR A 51 4.79 -18.68 -14.58
CA THR A 51 3.89 -18.00 -15.53
C THR A 51 2.68 -17.41 -14.82
N GLY A 52 2.09 -16.37 -15.43
CA GLY A 52 0.85 -15.77 -14.98
C GLY A 52 1.04 -14.70 -13.90
N ARG A 53 -0.03 -14.41 -13.21
CA ARG A 53 -0.18 -13.23 -12.32
C ARG A 53 0.81 -13.12 -11.15
N TYR A 54 1.46 -14.22 -10.78
CA TYR A 54 2.48 -14.29 -9.72
C TYR A 54 3.87 -14.64 -10.26
N ASN A 55 4.11 -14.34 -11.52
CA ASN A 55 5.44 -14.15 -12.06
C ASN A 55 5.68 -12.65 -12.26
N TYR A 56 6.41 -12.03 -11.36
CA TYR A 56 6.68 -10.60 -11.36
C TYR A 56 7.54 -10.11 -12.53
N PHE A 57 8.04 -11.04 -13.34
CA PHE A 57 8.78 -10.76 -14.57
C PHE A 57 7.97 -11.06 -15.84
N ASP A 58 6.71 -11.50 -15.72
CA ASP A 58 5.82 -11.75 -16.85
C ASP A 58 5.29 -10.43 -17.41
N PRO A 59 5.68 -10.00 -18.63
CA PRO A 59 5.30 -8.69 -19.16
C PRO A 59 3.81 -8.58 -19.52
N ASP A 60 3.07 -9.68 -19.54
CA ASP A 60 1.62 -9.67 -19.71
C ASP A 60 0.86 -9.31 -18.42
N TRP A 61 1.55 -9.47 -17.27
CA TRP A 61 1.01 -9.19 -15.95
C TRP A 61 1.69 -8.00 -15.26
N HIS A 62 2.96 -7.75 -15.52
CA HIS A 62 3.75 -6.73 -14.81
C HIS A 62 4.65 -5.94 -15.77
N PRO A 63 4.78 -4.61 -15.56
CA PRO A 63 4.04 -3.81 -14.58
C PRO A 63 2.62 -3.47 -15.01
N TYR A 64 2.28 -3.59 -16.30
CA TYR A 64 0.98 -3.21 -16.85
C TYR A 64 0.11 -4.45 -17.10
N TYR A 65 -1.12 -4.41 -16.57
CA TYR A 65 -2.08 -5.50 -16.71
C TYR A 65 -2.50 -5.68 -18.17
N HIS A 66 -2.09 -6.80 -18.80
CA HIS A 66 -2.46 -7.19 -20.18
C HIS A 66 -2.35 -6.05 -21.21
N GLY A 67 -1.30 -5.23 -21.10
CA GLY A 67 -1.07 -4.10 -22.03
C GLY A 67 -2.08 -2.95 -21.92
N THR A 68 -2.84 -2.87 -20.83
CA THR A 68 -3.68 -1.72 -20.48
C THR A 68 -2.85 -0.58 -19.91
N ASP A 69 -3.50 0.52 -19.50
CA ASP A 69 -2.89 1.62 -18.72
C ASP A 69 -2.90 1.37 -17.20
N LEU A 70 -3.43 0.21 -16.77
CA LEU A 70 -3.44 -0.17 -15.36
C LEU A 70 -2.09 -0.72 -14.94
N HIS A 71 -1.40 0.01 -14.08
CA HIS A 71 -0.11 -0.34 -13.51
C HIS A 71 -0.30 -1.08 -12.18
N THR A 72 0.57 -2.03 -11.87
CA THR A 72 0.56 -2.70 -10.56
C THR A 72 0.81 -1.69 -9.44
N MET A 73 0.07 -1.80 -8.36
CA MET A 73 0.21 -0.94 -7.17
C MET A 73 1.02 -1.61 -6.07
N GLN A 74 1.21 -2.91 -6.17
CA GLN A 74 1.91 -3.68 -5.15
C GLN A 74 1.37 -3.36 -3.74
N SER A 75 2.22 -3.14 -2.76
CA SER A 75 1.83 -2.92 -1.37
C SER A 75 0.92 -1.71 -1.11
N ILE A 76 0.72 -0.79 -2.08
CA ILE A 76 -0.35 0.23 -2.00
C ILE A 76 -1.74 -0.44 -1.90
N SER A 77 -1.88 -1.68 -2.35
CA SER A 77 -3.10 -2.50 -2.17
C SER A 77 -3.53 -2.56 -0.69
N LYS A 78 -2.57 -2.63 0.23
CA LYS A 78 -2.83 -2.62 1.68
C LYS A 78 -3.52 -1.33 2.12
N THR A 79 -3.03 -0.19 1.62
CA THR A 79 -3.60 1.13 1.92
C THR A 79 -5.02 1.24 1.38
N VAL A 80 -5.27 0.77 0.16
CA VAL A 80 -6.63 0.75 -0.42
C VAL A 80 -7.55 -0.18 0.37
N THR A 81 -7.05 -1.32 0.83
CA THR A 81 -7.79 -2.22 1.74
C THR A 81 -8.26 -1.49 3.00
N SER A 82 -7.37 -0.71 3.63
CA SER A 82 -7.73 0.12 4.80
C SER A 82 -8.79 1.17 4.46
N ILE A 83 -8.72 1.81 3.29
CA ILE A 83 -9.75 2.76 2.84
C ILE A 83 -11.11 2.06 2.73
N VAL A 84 -11.16 0.88 2.12
CA VAL A 84 -12.41 0.09 1.98
C VAL A 84 -12.97 -0.30 3.34
N TYR A 85 -12.12 -0.69 4.31
CA TYR A 85 -12.54 -0.89 5.70
C TYR A 85 -13.18 0.36 6.30
N GLY A 86 -12.55 1.51 6.13
CA GLY A 86 -13.07 2.79 6.61
C GLY A 86 -14.43 3.13 6.03
N ILE A 87 -14.64 2.86 4.75
CA ILE A 87 -15.93 3.03 4.08
C ILE A 87 -16.97 2.10 4.69
N ALA A 88 -16.66 0.82 4.85
CA ALA A 88 -17.60 -0.17 5.39
C ALA A 88 -17.97 0.13 6.85
N ILE A 89 -17.03 0.58 7.67
CA ILE A 89 -17.28 1.05 9.04
C ILE A 89 -18.13 2.31 9.04
N THR A 90 -17.79 3.29 8.19
CA THR A 90 -18.54 4.56 8.04
C THR A 90 -20.02 4.30 7.69
N ARG A 91 -20.26 3.33 6.84
CA ARG A 91 -21.61 2.94 6.40
C ARG A 91 -22.36 2.03 7.38
N GLY A 92 -21.64 1.46 8.37
CA GLY A 92 -22.20 0.48 9.31
C GLY A 92 -22.35 -0.93 8.72
N ASP A 93 -21.72 -1.20 7.57
CA ASP A 93 -21.74 -2.52 6.93
C ASP A 93 -20.70 -3.46 7.56
N PHE A 94 -19.60 -2.93 8.08
CA PHE A 94 -18.64 -3.62 8.94
C PHE A 94 -18.90 -3.23 10.40
N LYS A 95 -19.33 -4.18 11.23
CA LYS A 95 -19.85 -3.91 12.57
C LYS A 95 -18.89 -4.25 13.71
N ALA A 96 -17.88 -5.07 13.43
CA ALA A 96 -16.91 -5.42 14.47
C ALA A 96 -16.07 -4.21 14.85
N ALA A 97 -15.81 -4.05 16.13
CA ALA A 97 -14.88 -3.04 16.64
C ALA A 97 -13.43 -3.39 16.25
N LEU A 98 -12.54 -2.40 16.19
CA LEU A 98 -11.14 -2.61 15.82
C LEU A 98 -10.37 -3.48 16.83
N ASP A 99 -10.80 -3.52 18.09
CA ASP A 99 -10.25 -4.37 19.14
C ASP A 99 -10.87 -5.80 19.14
N ALA A 100 -11.73 -6.12 18.17
CA ALA A 100 -12.33 -7.45 18.09
C ALA A 100 -11.27 -8.51 17.75
N PRO A 101 -11.26 -9.66 18.47
CA PRO A 101 -10.31 -10.72 18.19
C PRO A 101 -10.53 -11.34 16.81
N VAL A 102 -9.45 -11.46 16.02
CA VAL A 102 -9.53 -11.96 14.63
C VAL A 102 -9.87 -13.44 14.56
N LEU A 103 -9.48 -14.24 15.56
CA LEU A 103 -9.76 -15.68 15.57
C LEU A 103 -11.25 -16.03 15.58
N LYS A 104 -12.16 -15.10 15.91
CA LYS A 104 -13.62 -15.35 15.83
C LYS A 104 -14.09 -15.64 14.41
N TYR A 105 -13.30 -15.27 13.40
CA TYR A 105 -13.64 -15.51 11.99
C TYR A 105 -13.15 -16.86 11.46
N PHE A 106 -12.38 -17.61 12.26
CA PHE A 106 -11.74 -18.85 11.88
C PHE A 106 -12.30 -20.04 12.64
N ASP A 107 -12.29 -21.21 12.00
CA ASP A 107 -12.45 -22.49 12.69
C ASP A 107 -11.15 -22.80 13.46
N VAL A 108 -11.13 -22.46 14.74
CA VAL A 108 -9.93 -22.55 15.60
C VAL A 108 -9.36 -23.98 15.64
N ALA A 109 -10.19 -25.01 15.40
CA ALA A 109 -9.72 -26.39 15.36
C ALA A 109 -8.82 -26.70 14.14
N LYS A 110 -8.90 -25.85 13.10
CA LYS A 110 -8.07 -25.95 11.89
C LYS A 110 -6.86 -25.04 11.89
N VAL A 111 -6.76 -24.13 12.87
CA VAL A 111 -5.64 -23.19 12.98
C VAL A 111 -4.52 -23.79 13.81
N LYS A 112 -3.29 -23.79 13.26
CA LYS A 112 -2.10 -24.26 13.98
C LYS A 112 -1.51 -23.19 14.90
N ASN A 113 -0.67 -23.63 15.84
CA ASN A 113 0.08 -22.74 16.72
C ASN A 113 -0.80 -21.74 17.49
N VAL A 114 -2.00 -22.17 17.91
CA VAL A 114 -2.91 -21.32 18.70
C VAL A 114 -2.44 -21.31 20.15
N ASP A 115 -2.04 -20.14 20.61
CA ASP A 115 -1.74 -19.84 22.02
C ASP A 115 -2.59 -18.64 22.50
N ASP A 116 -2.40 -18.21 23.74
CA ASP A 116 -3.17 -17.10 24.31
C ASP A 116 -2.86 -15.76 23.62
N ARG A 117 -1.66 -15.59 23.04
CA ARG A 117 -1.31 -14.39 22.26
C ARG A 117 -2.11 -14.35 20.97
N LYS A 118 -2.13 -15.43 20.20
CA LYS A 118 -2.88 -15.49 18.93
C LYS A 118 -4.37 -15.23 19.14
N ARG A 119 -4.94 -15.65 20.28
CA ARG A 119 -6.34 -15.36 20.64
C ARG A 119 -6.64 -13.88 20.87
N ARG A 120 -5.60 -13.05 21.14
CA ARG A 120 -5.72 -11.62 21.39
C ARG A 120 -5.37 -10.75 20.20
N ILE A 121 -4.96 -11.32 19.06
CA ILE A 121 -4.77 -10.52 17.84
C ILE A 121 -6.08 -9.84 17.48
N THR A 122 -6.04 -8.54 17.23
CA THR A 122 -7.21 -7.71 16.88
C THR A 122 -7.11 -7.21 15.43
N LEU A 123 -8.21 -6.66 14.91
CA LEU A 123 -8.22 -6.00 13.61
C LEU A 123 -7.24 -4.81 13.58
N GLU A 124 -7.17 -4.03 14.66
CA GLU A 124 -6.22 -2.93 14.78
C GLU A 124 -4.78 -3.42 14.65
N ASN A 125 -4.44 -4.57 15.24
CA ASN A 125 -3.10 -5.14 15.12
C ASN A 125 -2.75 -5.52 13.67
N LEU A 126 -3.69 -6.01 12.88
CA LEU A 126 -3.46 -6.27 11.46
C LEU A 126 -3.26 -4.96 10.68
N LEU A 127 -4.12 -3.96 10.89
CA LEU A 127 -4.04 -2.64 10.23
C LEU A 127 -2.75 -1.88 10.56
N THR A 128 -2.21 -2.10 11.75
CA THR A 128 -0.99 -1.43 12.25
C THR A 128 0.27 -2.28 12.12
N MET A 129 0.19 -3.46 11.51
CA MET A 129 1.32 -4.39 11.36
C MET A 129 1.97 -4.76 12.71
N THR A 130 1.13 -5.03 13.70
CA THR A 130 1.56 -5.39 15.06
C THR A 130 0.92 -6.69 15.55
N SER A 131 0.58 -7.60 14.65
CA SER A 131 -0.07 -8.87 14.99
C SER A 131 0.77 -9.77 15.91
N GLY A 132 2.09 -9.69 15.81
CA GLY A 132 3.04 -10.54 16.52
C GLY A 132 3.18 -11.95 15.92
N LEU A 133 2.56 -12.21 14.76
CA LEU A 133 2.83 -13.40 13.97
C LEU A 133 4.26 -13.38 13.43
N LYS A 134 4.89 -14.55 13.32
CA LYS A 134 6.21 -14.65 12.68
C LYS A 134 6.09 -14.31 11.21
N TRP A 135 6.76 -13.24 10.81
CA TRP A 135 6.78 -12.78 9.42
C TRP A 135 8.12 -12.13 9.08
N LYS A 136 8.50 -12.12 7.82
CA LYS A 136 9.73 -11.48 7.34
C LYS A 136 9.56 -11.00 5.92
N ASP A 137 9.29 -9.71 5.75
CA ASP A 137 9.17 -9.02 4.45
C ASP A 137 10.12 -7.83 4.32
N LEU A 138 10.48 -7.14 5.43
CA LEU A 138 11.40 -6.01 5.41
C LEU A 138 12.85 -6.43 5.66
N ASP A 139 13.75 -5.53 5.31
CA ASP A 139 15.20 -5.64 5.53
C ASP A 139 15.88 -6.84 4.88
N ILE A 140 15.22 -7.40 3.87
CA ILE A 140 15.77 -8.46 3.03
C ILE A 140 15.46 -8.14 1.56
N PRO A 141 16.38 -8.46 0.62
CA PRO A 141 16.11 -8.24 -0.79
C PRO A 141 14.83 -8.93 -1.26
N ALA A 142 14.04 -8.29 -2.11
CA ALA A 142 12.78 -8.84 -2.62
C ALA A 142 12.92 -10.25 -3.25
N ASN A 143 14.10 -10.58 -3.80
CA ASN A 143 14.41 -11.88 -4.33
C ASN A 143 15.01 -12.85 -3.30
N SER A 144 15.02 -12.52 -2.01
CA SER A 144 15.53 -13.42 -0.97
C SER A 144 14.64 -14.65 -0.82
N PRO A 145 15.23 -15.87 -0.73
CA PRO A 145 14.46 -17.08 -0.45
C PRO A 145 13.87 -17.11 0.97
N GLU A 146 14.19 -16.13 1.82
CA GLU A 146 13.65 -16.02 3.19
C GLU A 146 12.38 -15.18 3.26
N HIS A 147 11.95 -14.56 2.16
CA HIS A 147 10.71 -13.78 2.08
C HIS A 147 9.47 -14.61 2.36
N ASP A 148 8.72 -14.25 3.38
CA ASP A 148 7.50 -15.00 3.73
C ASP A 148 6.37 -14.77 2.71
N PHE A 149 6.30 -13.61 2.03
CA PHE A 149 5.31 -13.42 0.98
C PHE A 149 5.50 -14.41 -0.18
N GLY A 150 6.75 -14.64 -0.63
CA GLY A 150 7.02 -15.62 -1.69
C GLY A 150 6.68 -17.07 -1.27
N HIS A 151 6.85 -17.38 0.01
CA HIS A 151 6.38 -18.67 0.55
C HIS A 151 4.86 -18.76 0.57
N MET A 152 4.17 -17.68 0.95
CA MET A 152 2.71 -17.59 0.94
C MET A 152 2.17 -17.77 -0.49
N GLU A 153 2.67 -17.00 -1.45
CA GLU A 153 2.25 -17.07 -2.86
C GLU A 153 2.50 -18.44 -3.51
N ALA A 154 3.48 -19.20 -3.03
CA ALA A 154 3.72 -20.57 -3.47
C ALA A 154 2.66 -21.56 -2.97
N THR A 155 1.85 -21.21 -1.98
CA THR A 155 0.74 -22.05 -1.47
C THR A 155 -0.55 -21.77 -2.23
N ASP A 156 -1.55 -22.63 -2.06
CA ASP A 156 -2.88 -22.43 -2.67
C ASP A 156 -3.83 -21.65 -1.74
N ASP A 157 -3.65 -21.73 -0.43
CA ASP A 157 -4.46 -21.06 0.59
C ASP A 157 -3.59 -20.13 1.44
N TRP A 158 -3.55 -18.88 1.04
CA TRP A 158 -2.72 -17.85 1.68
C TRP A 158 -3.21 -17.52 3.08
N VAL A 159 -4.51 -17.42 3.26
CA VAL A 159 -5.14 -17.10 4.56
C VAL A 159 -4.80 -18.18 5.58
N GLN A 160 -4.91 -19.46 5.20
CA GLN A 160 -4.53 -20.57 6.09
C GLN A 160 -3.03 -20.58 6.37
N PHE A 161 -2.19 -20.30 5.37
CA PHE A 161 -0.74 -20.18 5.55
C PHE A 161 -0.40 -19.13 6.62
N VAL A 162 -1.02 -17.95 6.53
CA VAL A 162 -0.76 -16.83 7.46
C VAL A 162 -1.27 -17.12 8.86
N ILE A 163 -2.53 -17.54 9.01
CA ILE A 163 -3.11 -17.76 10.35
C ILE A 163 -2.44 -18.93 11.09
N ASP A 164 -1.80 -19.83 10.37
CA ASP A 164 -1.02 -20.94 10.92
C ASP A 164 0.37 -20.52 11.45
N ARG A 165 0.86 -19.31 11.12
CA ARG A 165 2.19 -18.86 11.58
C ARG A 165 2.28 -18.81 13.10
N PRO A 166 3.41 -19.18 13.72
CA PRO A 166 3.58 -19.08 15.17
C PRO A 166 3.67 -17.63 15.63
N MET A 167 3.35 -17.40 16.88
CA MET A 167 3.54 -16.10 17.54
C MET A 167 5.00 -15.92 17.97
N VAL A 168 5.57 -14.75 17.67
CA VAL A 168 6.93 -14.36 18.10
C VAL A 168 6.93 -13.14 19.04
N ALA A 169 5.82 -12.38 19.06
CA ALA A 169 5.65 -11.24 19.95
C ALA A 169 4.22 -11.19 20.53
N GLU A 170 4.01 -10.34 21.52
CA GLU A 170 2.68 -9.98 22.01
C GLU A 170 2.01 -9.05 20.98
N PRO A 171 0.72 -9.24 20.64
CA PRO A 171 -0.01 -8.33 19.78
C PRO A 171 0.04 -6.87 20.26
N GLY A 172 0.25 -5.94 19.34
CA GLY A 172 0.35 -4.51 19.62
C GLY A 172 1.68 -4.05 20.22
N LYS A 173 2.72 -4.90 20.29
CA LYS A 173 4.00 -4.57 20.95
C LYS A 173 5.17 -4.37 20.00
N VAL A 174 5.18 -5.07 18.88
CA VAL A 174 6.29 -5.02 17.93
C VAL A 174 5.69 -4.79 16.54
N PHE A 175 6.20 -3.79 15.85
CA PHE A 175 5.91 -3.59 14.42
C PHE A 175 6.71 -4.62 13.62
N GLU A 176 6.02 -5.34 12.74
CA GLU A 176 6.60 -6.21 11.74
C GLU A 176 5.78 -6.09 10.47
N TYR A 177 6.33 -5.46 9.44
CA TYR A 177 5.62 -5.31 8.19
C TYR A 177 5.28 -6.68 7.59
N SER A 178 4.01 -6.90 7.31
CA SER A 178 3.49 -8.22 6.98
C SER A 178 2.47 -8.18 5.84
N SER A 179 2.85 -8.73 4.70
CA SER A 179 1.93 -9.03 3.60
C SER A 179 0.82 -9.98 4.08
N GLY A 180 1.16 -10.91 4.99
CA GLY A 180 0.19 -11.84 5.56
C GLY A 180 -0.90 -11.15 6.39
N ASP A 181 -0.56 -10.14 7.19
CA ASP A 181 -1.57 -9.39 7.96
C ASP A 181 -2.61 -8.75 7.03
N ALA A 182 -2.18 -8.27 5.86
CA ALA A 182 -3.08 -7.72 4.85
C ALA A 182 -4.03 -8.79 4.27
N GLU A 183 -3.53 -9.99 3.97
CA GLU A 183 -4.36 -11.08 3.46
C GLU A 183 -5.44 -11.54 4.46
N LEU A 184 -5.14 -11.53 5.76
CA LEU A 184 -6.15 -11.80 6.78
C LEU A 184 -7.28 -10.76 6.76
N LEU A 185 -6.99 -9.50 6.42
CA LEU A 185 -8.00 -8.44 6.32
C LEU A 185 -9.02 -8.74 5.22
N ALA A 186 -8.63 -9.19 4.01
CA ALA A 186 -9.56 -9.55 2.94
C ALA A 186 -10.54 -10.64 3.38
N TYR A 187 -10.01 -11.69 3.99
CA TYR A 187 -10.82 -12.79 4.51
C TYR A 187 -11.79 -12.36 5.60
N ILE A 188 -11.32 -11.58 6.58
CA ILE A 188 -12.13 -11.07 7.69
C ILE A 188 -13.23 -10.14 7.17
N PHE A 189 -12.89 -9.27 6.19
CA PHE A 189 -13.88 -8.39 5.57
C PHE A 189 -15.06 -9.16 4.98
N GLN A 190 -14.75 -10.19 4.19
CA GLN A 190 -15.78 -11.04 3.59
C GLN A 190 -16.62 -11.78 4.64
N ARG A 191 -15.98 -12.25 5.72
CA ARG A 191 -16.69 -12.95 6.81
C ARG A 191 -17.63 -12.04 7.60
N GLU A 192 -17.22 -10.80 7.84
CA GLU A 192 -18.04 -9.85 8.61
C GLU A 192 -19.16 -9.24 7.77
N THR A 193 -18.85 -8.84 6.51
CA THR A 193 -19.80 -8.12 5.64
C THR A 193 -20.64 -9.03 4.74
N GLY A 194 -20.18 -10.27 4.52
CA GLY A 194 -20.75 -11.17 3.52
C GLY A 194 -20.44 -10.78 2.08
N GLN A 195 -19.58 -9.79 1.85
CA GLN A 195 -19.21 -9.26 0.55
C GLN A 195 -17.72 -9.37 0.32
N ASP A 196 -17.33 -9.68 -0.90
CA ASP A 196 -15.93 -9.62 -1.34
C ASP A 196 -15.43 -8.17 -1.31
N ILE A 197 -14.18 -7.97 -0.86
CA ILE A 197 -13.63 -6.62 -0.63
C ILE A 197 -13.44 -5.84 -1.93
N ASP A 198 -13.08 -6.49 -3.04
CA ASP A 198 -12.94 -5.89 -4.36
C ASP A 198 -14.31 -5.43 -4.88
N SER A 199 -15.32 -6.30 -4.84
CA SER A 199 -16.69 -5.96 -5.25
C SER A 199 -17.30 -4.84 -4.39
N TYR A 200 -16.96 -4.81 -3.10
CA TYR A 200 -17.35 -3.73 -2.19
C TYR A 200 -16.63 -2.43 -2.53
N GLY A 201 -15.33 -2.52 -2.79
CA GLY A 201 -14.49 -1.40 -3.23
C GLY A 201 -14.97 -0.80 -4.55
N GLU A 202 -15.32 -1.65 -5.55
CA GLU A 202 -15.90 -1.18 -6.81
C GLU A 202 -17.12 -0.32 -6.55
N LYS A 203 -18.04 -0.79 -5.73
CA LYS A 203 -19.31 -0.10 -5.51
C LYS A 203 -19.20 1.21 -4.73
N TYR A 204 -18.31 1.26 -3.72
CA TYR A 204 -18.33 2.35 -2.74
C TYR A 204 -17.06 3.21 -2.73
N LEU A 205 -16.03 2.83 -3.48
CA LEU A 205 -14.80 3.60 -3.65
C LEU A 205 -14.52 3.88 -5.12
N PHE A 206 -14.29 2.84 -5.93
CA PHE A 206 -13.77 3.02 -7.29
C PHE A 206 -14.79 3.67 -8.22
N ALA A 207 -16.00 3.15 -8.33
CA ALA A 207 -17.03 3.74 -9.18
C ALA A 207 -17.41 5.17 -8.78
N PRO A 208 -17.60 5.53 -7.48
CA PRO A 208 -17.83 6.92 -7.06
C PRO A 208 -16.70 7.89 -7.42
N LEU A 209 -15.45 7.45 -7.40
CA LEU A 209 -14.29 8.26 -7.78
C LEU A 209 -13.98 8.19 -9.28
N GLY A 210 -14.73 7.42 -10.07
CA GLY A 210 -14.45 7.18 -11.48
C GLY A 210 -13.08 6.53 -11.70
N ILE A 211 -12.69 5.61 -10.82
CA ILE A 211 -11.43 4.87 -10.86
C ILE A 211 -11.65 3.57 -11.63
N LYS A 212 -10.77 3.28 -12.59
CA LYS A 212 -10.69 1.97 -13.22
C LYS A 212 -9.66 1.13 -12.49
N HIS A 213 -10.00 -0.11 -12.19
CA HIS A 213 -9.09 -1.00 -11.49
C HIS A 213 -9.19 -2.44 -11.97
N TYR A 214 -8.16 -3.20 -11.63
CA TYR A 214 -8.18 -4.65 -11.61
C TYR A 214 -7.54 -5.10 -10.29
N TRP A 215 -8.16 -6.08 -9.60
CA TRP A 215 -7.61 -6.64 -8.37
C TRP A 215 -7.33 -8.14 -8.56
N LYS A 216 -6.07 -8.54 -8.50
CA LYS A 216 -5.68 -9.96 -8.55
C LYS A 216 -6.38 -10.74 -7.43
N ARG A 217 -6.48 -12.03 -7.62
CA ARG A 217 -7.01 -12.95 -6.60
C ARG A 217 -6.02 -14.08 -6.38
N ASP A 218 -5.97 -14.60 -5.16
CA ASP A 218 -5.28 -15.84 -4.85
C ASP A 218 -5.92 -17.04 -5.57
N TYR A 219 -5.46 -18.24 -5.28
CA TYR A 219 -5.92 -19.45 -5.96
C TYR A 219 -7.24 -20.01 -5.43
N VAL A 220 -7.72 -19.52 -4.29
CA VAL A 220 -9.05 -19.82 -3.74
C VAL A 220 -10.09 -18.72 -4.01
N GLY A 221 -9.69 -17.64 -4.66
CA GLY A 221 -10.56 -16.57 -5.13
C GLY A 221 -10.68 -15.37 -4.19
N THR A 222 -9.87 -15.27 -3.13
CA THR A 222 -9.77 -14.09 -2.26
C THR A 222 -9.02 -12.97 -3.00
N ALA A 223 -9.45 -11.73 -2.85
CA ALA A 223 -8.72 -10.59 -3.39
C ALA A 223 -7.33 -10.48 -2.71
N ASP A 224 -6.30 -10.38 -3.52
CA ASP A 224 -4.90 -10.21 -3.11
C ASP A 224 -4.71 -8.78 -2.56
N THR A 225 -4.86 -8.62 -1.26
CA THR A 225 -4.77 -7.33 -0.58
C THR A 225 -3.34 -6.97 -0.18
N GLU A 226 -2.40 -7.88 -0.37
CA GLU A 226 -1.00 -7.60 -0.11
C GLU A 226 -0.33 -6.82 -1.26
N GLY A 227 -0.66 -7.15 -2.53
CA GLY A 227 0.00 -6.58 -3.69
C GLY A 227 -0.78 -6.63 -5.01
N GLY A 228 -2.03 -7.08 -4.99
CA GLY A 228 -2.78 -7.45 -6.20
C GLY A 228 -3.50 -6.34 -6.95
N LEU A 229 -3.54 -5.12 -6.45
CA LEU A 229 -4.29 -4.02 -7.08
C LEU A 229 -3.52 -3.42 -8.26
N TYR A 230 -4.27 -3.06 -9.31
CA TYR A 230 -3.79 -2.34 -10.48
C TYR A 230 -4.65 -1.08 -10.68
N LEU A 231 -4.03 0.06 -10.82
CA LEU A 231 -4.62 1.38 -11.12
C LEU A 231 -3.76 2.08 -12.15
N ASN A 232 -4.27 3.13 -12.77
CA ASN A 232 -3.38 4.10 -13.41
C ASN A 232 -2.91 5.16 -12.39
N ASP A 233 -1.92 5.94 -12.75
CA ASP A 233 -1.29 6.93 -11.87
C ASP A 233 -2.21 8.12 -11.54
N GLU A 234 -3.12 8.51 -12.45
CA GLU A 234 -4.13 9.55 -12.18
C GLU A 234 -5.16 9.05 -11.16
N ASP A 235 -5.62 7.82 -11.31
CA ASP A 235 -6.58 7.20 -10.40
C ASP A 235 -5.97 6.98 -9.00
N LEU A 236 -4.68 6.66 -8.92
CA LEU A 236 -3.98 6.59 -7.65
C LEU A 236 -3.97 7.97 -6.94
N ALA A 237 -3.78 9.07 -7.68
CA ALA A 237 -3.82 10.42 -7.11
C ALA A 237 -5.18 10.78 -6.50
N LYS A 238 -6.29 10.25 -7.05
CA LYS A 238 -7.65 10.49 -6.50
C LYS A 238 -7.79 9.99 -5.06
N LEU A 239 -7.10 8.91 -4.70
CA LEU A 239 -7.06 8.42 -3.31
C LEU A 239 -6.33 9.40 -2.38
N GLY A 240 -5.26 10.03 -2.88
CA GLY A 240 -4.59 11.11 -2.18
C GLY A 240 -5.50 12.32 -1.96
N PHE A 241 -6.25 12.73 -2.98
CA PHE A 241 -7.24 13.82 -2.87
C PHE A 241 -8.34 13.48 -1.88
N LEU A 242 -8.86 12.25 -1.90
CA LEU A 242 -9.85 11.79 -0.94
C LEU A 242 -9.37 12.01 0.50
N TYR A 243 -8.11 11.66 0.79
CA TYR A 243 -7.52 11.84 2.11
C TYR A 243 -7.25 13.31 2.46
N LEU A 244 -6.72 14.12 1.53
CA LEU A 244 -6.54 15.56 1.73
C LEU A 244 -7.86 16.27 2.05
N ASN A 245 -8.97 15.80 1.49
CA ASN A 245 -10.29 16.34 1.68
C ASN A 245 -11.08 15.64 2.82
N ASN A 246 -10.38 15.04 3.79
CA ASN A 246 -10.99 14.37 4.94
C ASN A 246 -12.07 13.33 4.56
N GLY A 247 -11.85 12.63 3.45
CA GLY A 247 -12.74 11.57 2.95
C GLY A 247 -13.94 12.05 2.15
N VAL A 248 -13.98 13.31 1.75
CA VAL A 248 -15.01 13.89 0.88
C VAL A 248 -14.54 13.88 -0.57
N TRP A 249 -15.41 13.43 -1.47
CA TRP A 249 -15.24 13.48 -2.92
C TRP A 249 -16.47 14.10 -3.57
N GLU A 250 -16.28 15.17 -4.34
CA GLU A 250 -17.37 15.90 -5.02
C GLU A 250 -18.58 16.20 -4.10
N GLY A 251 -18.30 16.68 -2.89
CA GLY A 251 -19.32 16.99 -1.88
C GLY A 251 -19.93 15.79 -1.15
N THR A 252 -19.53 14.56 -1.49
CA THR A 252 -20.03 13.32 -0.86
C THR A 252 -18.99 12.75 0.10
N GLN A 253 -19.39 12.44 1.34
CA GLN A 253 -18.54 11.74 2.30
C GLN A 253 -18.43 10.26 1.88
N ILE A 254 -17.28 9.87 1.35
CA ILE A 254 -16.98 8.47 0.94
C ILE A 254 -16.50 7.67 2.15
N VAL A 255 -15.53 8.18 2.87
CA VAL A 255 -15.01 7.59 4.11
C VAL A 255 -15.02 8.65 5.21
N SER A 256 -15.36 8.31 6.45
CA SER A 256 -15.49 9.31 7.52
C SER A 256 -14.18 10.03 7.80
N GLU A 257 -14.27 11.32 8.13
CA GLU A 257 -13.14 12.12 8.58
C GLU A 257 -12.41 11.46 9.77
N ASN A 258 -13.16 10.83 10.67
CA ASN A 258 -12.61 10.12 11.81
C ASN A 258 -11.71 8.95 11.37
N TRP A 259 -12.14 8.17 10.35
CA TRP A 259 -11.31 7.10 9.81
C TRP A 259 -10.04 7.65 9.16
N VAL A 260 -10.15 8.69 8.34
CA VAL A 260 -8.99 9.34 7.73
C VAL A 260 -7.99 9.75 8.80
N LYS A 261 -8.43 10.46 9.85
CA LYS A 261 -7.56 10.89 10.96
C LYS A 261 -6.91 9.71 11.69
N GLN A 262 -7.65 8.65 11.95
CA GLN A 262 -7.10 7.45 12.59
C GLN A 262 -6.11 6.74 11.67
N SER A 263 -6.40 6.62 10.38
CA SER A 263 -5.52 5.94 9.42
C SER A 263 -4.13 6.57 9.34
N VAL A 264 -4.05 7.89 9.50
CA VAL A 264 -2.79 8.64 9.42
C VAL A 264 -2.31 9.16 10.78
N ALA A 265 -2.73 8.50 11.86
CA ALA A 265 -2.18 8.69 13.20
C ALA A 265 -1.00 7.73 13.44
N PRO A 266 0.02 8.14 14.23
CA PRO A 266 1.19 7.30 14.51
C PRO A 266 0.86 6.20 15.53
N HIS A 267 0.41 5.03 15.05
CA HIS A 267 0.05 3.89 15.88
C HIS A 267 1.25 3.05 16.30
N ALA A 268 2.19 2.81 15.39
CA ALA A 268 3.37 2.01 15.67
C ALA A 268 4.65 2.69 15.15
N PRO A 269 5.77 2.68 15.93
CA PRO A 269 7.07 3.08 15.39
C PRO A 269 7.56 2.00 14.42
N SER A 270 8.01 2.40 13.23
CA SER A 270 8.66 1.49 12.29
C SER A 270 10.15 1.33 12.62
N PRO A 271 10.87 0.37 12.05
CA PRO A 271 12.33 0.30 12.17
C PRO A 271 13.05 1.41 11.41
N TRP A 272 12.34 2.16 10.55
CA TRP A 272 12.94 3.16 9.69
C TRP A 272 13.00 4.53 10.34
N THR A 273 14.03 5.27 9.96
CA THR A 273 14.21 6.69 10.28
C THR A 273 14.42 7.47 8.99
N VAL A 274 14.16 8.77 9.03
CA VAL A 274 14.47 9.66 7.92
C VAL A 274 15.98 9.60 7.64
N ALA A 275 16.36 9.19 6.43
CA ALA A 275 17.76 8.94 6.08
C ALA A 275 18.60 10.23 6.10
N HIS A 276 18.06 11.35 5.61
CA HIS A 276 18.82 12.61 5.45
C HIS A 276 18.00 13.82 5.88
N SER A 277 18.69 14.82 6.42
CA SER A 277 18.07 16.12 6.67
C SER A 277 17.91 16.89 5.36
N VAL A 278 16.71 17.39 5.10
CA VAL A 278 16.39 18.31 3.99
C VAL A 278 15.70 19.55 4.56
N PRO A 279 16.46 20.50 5.15
CA PRO A 279 15.87 21.68 5.77
C PRO A 279 15.12 22.53 4.73
N PRO A 280 13.97 23.13 5.08
CA PRO A 280 13.32 23.06 6.41
C PRO A 280 12.36 21.87 6.57
N TYR A 281 12.36 20.89 5.68
CA TYR A 281 11.31 19.89 5.55
C TYR A 281 11.50 18.67 6.47
N SER A 282 12.71 18.12 6.56
CA SER A 282 12.95 16.94 7.38
C SER A 282 14.28 17.01 8.13
N VAL A 283 14.38 16.28 9.24
CA VAL A 283 15.59 16.10 10.04
C VAL A 283 15.98 14.62 9.99
N GLY A 284 17.21 14.32 9.60
CA GLY A 284 17.71 12.94 9.58
C GLY A 284 17.67 12.30 10.98
N GLY A 285 17.33 11.03 11.04
CA GLY A 285 17.19 10.27 12.28
C GLY A 285 15.84 10.37 12.97
N GLU A 286 14.90 11.21 12.47
CA GLU A 286 13.53 11.21 12.99
C GLU A 286 12.84 9.88 12.66
N MET A 287 12.07 9.36 13.63
CA MET A 287 11.35 8.09 13.53
C MET A 287 10.23 8.16 12.50
N VAL A 288 10.19 7.20 11.59
CA VAL A 288 9.04 6.95 10.72
C VAL A 288 8.04 6.09 11.47
N TYR A 289 6.77 6.46 11.41
CA TYR A 289 5.68 5.72 12.05
C TYR A 289 4.79 5.01 11.02
N TYR A 290 3.93 4.14 11.52
CA TYR A 290 2.93 3.44 10.73
C TYR A 290 1.54 3.68 11.31
N GLY A 291 0.59 4.01 10.41
CA GLY A 291 -0.83 4.18 10.72
C GLY A 291 -1.63 2.92 10.38
N PHE A 292 -2.87 3.07 9.90
CA PHE A 292 -3.62 1.97 9.31
C PHE A 292 -3.18 1.77 7.85
N THR A 293 -2.07 1.05 7.68
CA THR A 293 -1.41 0.77 6.39
C THR A 293 -0.83 1.99 5.66
N TRP A 294 -0.65 3.10 6.35
CA TRP A 294 0.05 4.29 5.88
C TRP A 294 1.40 4.42 6.57
N TRP A 295 2.45 4.74 5.80
CA TRP A 295 3.72 5.19 6.33
C TRP A 295 3.64 6.68 6.66
N LEU A 296 4.14 7.07 7.81
CA LEU A 296 4.07 8.44 8.32
C LEU A 296 5.48 8.99 8.47
N TYR A 297 5.90 9.75 7.47
CA TYR A 297 7.21 10.36 7.44
C TYR A 297 7.18 11.73 8.11
N PRO A 298 8.04 11.98 9.10
CA PRO A 298 8.18 13.31 9.70
C PRO A 298 8.52 14.36 8.66
N LEU A 299 7.72 15.40 8.60
CA LEU A 299 7.91 16.49 7.64
C LEU A 299 7.42 17.82 8.23
N SER A 300 8.34 18.80 8.39
CA SER A 300 8.01 20.15 8.84
C SER A 300 7.21 20.19 10.14
N GLY A 301 7.54 19.33 11.13
CA GLY A 301 6.85 19.24 12.41
C GLY A 301 5.50 18.52 12.37
N ASN A 302 5.19 17.87 11.25
CA ASN A 302 4.00 17.05 11.02
C ASN A 302 4.39 15.77 10.27
N PHE A 303 3.41 15.10 9.63
CA PHE A 303 3.68 13.93 8.81
C PHE A 303 3.24 14.14 7.36
N ALA A 304 4.08 13.67 6.42
CA ALA A 304 3.65 13.26 5.10
C ALA A 304 3.06 11.84 5.21
N TRP A 305 1.96 11.58 4.52
CA TRP A 305 1.31 10.29 4.48
C TRP A 305 1.73 9.57 3.20
N MET A 306 2.32 8.41 3.34
CA MET A 306 2.93 7.72 2.21
C MET A 306 2.43 6.29 2.12
N ALA A 307 2.15 5.85 0.90
CA ALA A 307 1.91 4.47 0.55
C ALA A 307 2.94 4.04 -0.49
N PHE A 308 3.62 2.94 -0.26
CA PHE A 308 4.66 2.41 -1.13
C PHE A 308 4.33 1.02 -1.63
N GLY A 309 4.82 0.71 -2.82
CA GLY A 309 4.74 -0.61 -3.42
C GLY A 309 6.04 -0.98 -4.11
N THR A 310 6.42 -2.24 -4.01
CA THR A 310 7.62 -2.81 -4.63
C THR A 310 7.73 -2.40 -6.11
N GLY A 311 8.92 -2.05 -6.53
CA GLY A 311 9.20 -1.59 -7.89
C GLY A 311 9.08 -0.08 -8.10
N GLY A 312 8.74 0.71 -7.06
CA GLY A 312 8.71 2.16 -7.13
C GLY A 312 7.32 2.78 -7.27
N GLN A 313 6.29 2.04 -6.84
CA GLN A 313 4.97 2.62 -6.70
C GLN A 313 4.93 3.51 -5.47
N SER A 314 4.48 4.74 -5.62
CA SER A 314 4.35 5.65 -4.47
C SER A 314 3.15 6.58 -4.62
N LEU A 315 2.40 6.70 -3.53
CA LEU A 315 1.44 7.78 -3.31
C LEU A 315 1.89 8.56 -2.09
N MET A 316 2.25 9.81 -2.28
CA MET A 316 2.73 10.70 -1.24
C MET A 316 1.77 11.87 -1.09
N VAL A 317 1.21 12.03 0.09
CA VAL A 317 0.28 13.10 0.45
C VAL A 317 0.92 13.99 1.49
N LEU A 318 1.10 15.27 1.18
CA LEU A 318 1.72 16.27 2.03
C LEU A 318 0.68 17.35 2.37
N PRO A 319 -0.07 17.19 3.48
CA PRO A 319 -1.23 18.04 3.77
C PRO A 319 -0.89 19.51 3.93
N GLN A 320 0.22 19.83 4.61
CA GLN A 320 0.62 21.22 4.85
C GLN A 320 1.01 21.96 3.56
N GLN A 321 1.50 21.22 2.56
CA GLN A 321 1.88 21.77 1.26
C GLN A 321 0.74 21.72 0.24
N ASN A 322 -0.40 21.12 0.61
CA ASN A 322 -1.51 20.77 -0.28
C ASN A 322 -0.97 20.11 -1.56
N LEU A 323 -0.17 19.06 -1.37
CA LEU A 323 0.62 18.40 -2.40
C LEU A 323 0.34 16.92 -2.43
N ILE A 324 0.15 16.39 -3.63
CA ILE A 324 0.14 14.95 -3.90
C ILE A 324 1.23 14.66 -4.94
N VAL A 325 2.01 13.63 -4.69
CA VAL A 325 3.01 13.11 -5.65
C VAL A 325 2.74 11.64 -5.86
N VAL A 326 2.70 11.23 -7.13
CA VAL A 326 2.56 9.85 -7.53
C VAL A 326 3.77 9.45 -8.37
N PHE A 327 4.33 8.30 -8.06
CA PHE A 327 5.30 7.61 -8.90
C PHE A 327 4.78 6.23 -9.26
N THR A 328 5.08 5.78 -10.47
CA THR A 328 5.01 4.37 -10.85
C THR A 328 6.32 3.94 -11.48
N GLY A 329 6.69 2.67 -11.34
CA GLY A 329 7.91 2.10 -11.89
C GLY A 329 7.95 0.59 -11.71
N TRP A 330 8.99 -0.05 -12.26
CA TRP A 330 9.17 -1.49 -12.08
C TRP A 330 10.66 -1.84 -11.90
N GLU A 331 11.27 -1.23 -10.85
CA GLU A 331 12.64 -1.52 -10.45
C GLU A 331 12.63 -2.59 -9.33
N LEU A 332 13.09 -3.80 -9.65
CA LEU A 332 13.05 -4.92 -8.72
C LEU A 332 14.40 -5.25 -8.08
N HIS A 333 15.45 -4.55 -8.45
CA HIS A 333 16.81 -4.76 -7.94
C HIS A 333 17.25 -3.70 -6.95
N GLU A 334 16.80 -2.47 -7.15
CA GLU A 334 17.07 -1.33 -6.27
C GLU A 334 15.73 -0.64 -5.99
N GLU A 335 15.42 -0.35 -4.74
CA GLU A 335 14.21 0.41 -4.45
C GLU A 335 14.41 1.86 -4.89
N PRO A 336 13.45 2.43 -5.63
CA PRO A 336 13.48 3.85 -5.97
C PRO A 336 13.37 4.67 -4.70
N ASP A 337 14.34 5.51 -4.53
CA ASP A 337 14.58 6.35 -3.41
C ASP A 337 13.53 7.48 -3.33
N ASP A 338 12.97 7.75 -2.16
CA ASP A 338 12.24 8.97 -1.81
C ASP A 338 13.14 10.24 -1.95
N GLU A 339 14.43 10.05 -2.30
CA GLU A 339 15.39 11.10 -2.66
C GLU A 339 14.84 12.08 -3.70
N VAL A 340 14.04 11.61 -4.68
CA VAL A 340 13.46 12.49 -5.69
C VAL A 340 12.48 13.48 -5.05
N LEU A 341 11.61 13.01 -4.15
CA LEU A 341 10.70 13.89 -3.43
C LEU A 341 11.46 14.89 -2.56
N LEU A 342 12.31 14.38 -1.68
CA LEU A 342 12.95 15.18 -0.64
C LEU A 342 13.99 16.13 -1.23
N ASN A 343 14.83 15.66 -2.15
CA ASN A 343 15.97 16.43 -2.64
C ASN A 343 15.70 17.26 -3.90
N ARG A 344 14.61 16.96 -4.63
CA ARG A 344 14.32 17.62 -5.91
C ARG A 344 12.96 18.33 -5.93
N LEU A 345 11.90 17.66 -5.54
CA LEU A 345 10.56 18.23 -5.64
C LEU A 345 10.30 19.25 -4.54
N LEU A 346 10.50 18.91 -3.27
CA LEU A 346 10.23 19.83 -2.16
C LEU A 346 11.03 21.13 -2.25
N PRO A 347 12.36 21.12 -2.55
CA PRO A 347 13.12 22.37 -2.72
C PRO A 347 12.69 23.20 -3.93
N ALA A 348 12.13 22.55 -4.97
CA ALA A 348 11.64 23.25 -6.17
C ALA A 348 10.26 23.88 -5.96
N LEU A 349 9.49 23.44 -4.95
CA LEU A 349 8.21 24.03 -4.59
C LEU A 349 8.47 25.35 -3.87
N LYS A 350 8.40 26.46 -4.59
CA LYS A 350 8.40 27.78 -3.98
C LYS A 350 7.25 27.86 -2.97
N ALA A 351 7.45 28.54 -1.84
CA ALA A 351 6.44 28.81 -0.84
C ALA A 351 5.31 29.71 -1.40
N ALA A 352 4.50 29.16 -2.29
CA ALA A 352 3.30 29.81 -2.78
C ALA A 352 2.12 29.27 -1.97
N GLU A 353 1.43 30.13 -1.24
CA GLU A 353 0.15 29.79 -0.62
C GLU A 353 -0.84 29.39 -1.71
N CYS A 354 -1.61 28.34 -1.46
CA CYS A 354 -2.74 28.02 -2.33
C CYS A 354 -3.73 29.18 -2.25
N GLY A 355 -4.10 29.77 -3.40
CA GLY A 355 -5.13 30.80 -3.43
C GLY A 355 -6.43 30.28 -2.80
N ALA A 356 -7.23 31.17 -2.23
CA ALA A 356 -8.45 30.87 -1.47
C ALA A 356 -9.54 30.04 -2.23
N SER A 357 -9.32 29.68 -3.48
CA SER A 357 -10.22 28.90 -4.35
C SER A 357 -9.81 27.43 -4.55
N ALA A 358 -8.81 26.93 -3.82
CA ALA A 358 -8.26 25.58 -4.01
C ALA A 358 -8.96 24.49 -3.18
N HIS A 359 -10.20 24.68 -2.80
CA HIS A 359 -11.08 23.58 -2.41
C HIS A 359 -11.72 23.07 -3.70
N LEU A 360 -11.45 21.84 -4.09
CA LEU A 360 -12.14 21.15 -5.16
C LEU A 360 -13.65 21.20 -4.87
N ASN A 361 -14.40 21.91 -5.74
CA ASN A 361 -15.85 21.84 -5.79
C ASN A 361 -16.31 20.49 -6.27
#